data_4907fd8039854ad114802ef0a939791b
#
_entry.id   4907fd8039854ad114802ef0a939791b
#
_cell.length_a   1.000
_cell.length_b   1.000
_cell.length_c   1.000
_cell.angle_alpha   90.00
_cell.angle_beta   90.00
_cell.angle_gamma   90.00
#
_symmetry.space_group_name_H-M   'P 1'
#
loop_
_entity.id
_entity.type
_entity.pdbx_description
1 polymer ?
#
loop_
_entity_poly.entity_id
_entity_poly.type
_entity_poly.pdbx_seq_one_letter_code
_entity_poly.pdbx_strand_id
1 'polypeptide(L)'
;TFTYGGKTYAVLVTGKKKSDTIRETKYVYDTKNRLVSYTDPEGRTETYTYDCNSNLTKTVDKNENTLKNTYDNKNRLTERTAKEKKTGKETVHTYRYNAYGDVAVQDDTQFVYGDVSGQVTKETTKLTKNKDVVKNYTYDSKGNKSTFSVKAGEATKLSLSYEYDGSSRLISVKDSEGNRAVSYAYDMLGRITRETKTGREDISYTYDANNNRKQMTIGNKTTAYQYNKNDELLRTDTLHTDTEKNDVVIYKNDKNGNQLATVNRSEIPAEAKDTSYIDVDVTLGDNQLNDNVVNHYNALNQLTETLTKNYKVSFTYDAEGLRTGKTVNGEKTVYVWDGDQVVMELSKGGAVQKRYIRGNDLVYADKGENTEKTYYVTDMHGNVVQLLDESGNVTKTYEYDSFGNEVKPEKKDENPYRYCGEYYDKETEEVYLRARYYEPSVGRFITRDTYTGESDEPLSLHLYTYC
;
A
#
# COMPACT_ATOMS: atom_id res chain seq x y z
N THR A 1 19.81 -23.23 2.15
CA THR A 1 21.26 -23.21 2.46
C THR A 1 21.83 -21.80 2.29
N PHE A 2 22.69 -21.39 3.19
CA PHE A 2 23.48 -20.16 3.05
C PHE A 2 24.95 -20.46 3.22
N THR A 3 25.83 -19.69 2.58
CA THR A 3 27.28 -19.88 2.70
C THR A 3 27.88 -18.71 3.49
N TYR A 4 28.56 -19.02 4.59
CA TYR A 4 29.23 -18.06 5.46
C TYR A 4 30.67 -18.51 5.70
N GLY A 5 31.65 -17.60 5.55
CA GLY A 5 33.08 -17.90 5.76
C GLY A 5 33.58 -19.07 4.90
N GLY A 6 33.09 -19.22 3.66
CA GLY A 6 33.44 -20.32 2.75
C GLY A 6 32.79 -21.68 3.10
N LYS A 7 31.92 -21.73 4.12
CA LYS A 7 31.14 -22.92 4.48
C LYS A 7 29.68 -22.75 4.12
N THR A 8 29.08 -23.77 3.52
CA THR A 8 27.65 -23.78 3.18
C THR A 8 26.84 -24.34 4.34
N TYR A 9 25.85 -23.60 4.75
CA TYR A 9 24.88 -23.99 5.77
C TYR A 9 23.51 -24.19 5.14
N ALA A 10 22.81 -25.25 5.53
CA ALA A 10 21.44 -25.51 5.11
C ALA A 10 20.48 -25.13 6.24
N VAL A 11 19.53 -24.23 5.97
CA VAL A 11 18.37 -24.04 6.83
C VAL A 11 17.23 -24.84 6.22
N LEU A 12 16.88 -25.95 6.89
CA LEU A 12 15.79 -26.81 6.47
C LEU A 12 14.47 -26.24 7.07
N VAL A 13 13.66 -25.58 6.26
CA VAL A 13 12.29 -25.22 6.65
C VAL A 13 11.39 -26.39 6.28
N THR A 14 11.15 -27.31 7.21
CA THR A 14 10.25 -28.46 7.01
C THR A 14 8.81 -28.06 7.32
N GLY A 15 8.07 -27.66 6.29
CA GLY A 15 6.61 -27.68 6.31
C GLY A 15 6.13 -29.01 5.73
N LYS A 16 5.64 -29.94 6.57
CA LYS A 16 5.03 -31.20 6.07
C LYS A 16 3.70 -30.91 5.40
N LYS A 17 3.70 -30.79 4.06
CA LYS A 17 2.58 -31.14 3.22
C LYS A 17 2.93 -32.47 2.54
N LYS A 18 1.93 -33.30 2.27
CA LYS A 18 1.97 -34.67 1.71
C LYS A 18 2.59 -34.81 0.30
N SER A 19 3.70 -34.15 0.03
CA SER A 19 4.57 -34.40 -1.12
C SER A 19 6.01 -34.22 -0.65
N ASP A 20 6.85 -35.20 -0.90
CA ASP A 20 8.26 -35.29 -0.48
C ASP A 20 9.18 -34.29 -1.21
N THR A 21 8.72 -33.08 -1.51
CA THR A 21 9.55 -32.06 -2.16
C THR A 21 10.22 -31.18 -1.12
N ILE A 22 11.52 -31.35 -0.94
CA ILE A 22 12.37 -30.46 -0.15
C ILE A 22 12.41 -29.10 -0.89
N ARG A 23 11.97 -28.03 -0.22
CA ARG A 23 12.13 -26.67 -0.71
C ARG A 23 13.41 -26.11 -0.14
N GLU A 24 14.38 -25.84 -1.00
CA GLU A 24 15.66 -25.30 -0.64
C GLU A 24 15.80 -23.86 -1.12
N THR A 25 16.15 -22.94 -0.22
CA THR A 25 16.54 -21.57 -0.53
C THR A 25 18.02 -21.42 -0.29
N LYS A 26 18.76 -20.82 -1.22
CA LYS A 26 20.21 -20.72 -1.13
C LYS A 26 20.66 -19.25 -1.13
N TYR A 27 21.44 -18.90 -0.13
CA TYR A 27 22.06 -17.58 0.02
C TYR A 27 23.58 -17.74 -0.10
N VAL A 28 24.23 -16.87 -0.85
CA VAL A 28 25.69 -16.82 -0.99
C VAL A 28 26.18 -15.44 -0.57
N TYR A 29 27.17 -15.41 0.30
CA TYR A 29 27.77 -14.18 0.81
C TYR A 29 29.22 -14.09 0.37
N ASP A 30 29.73 -12.86 0.15
CA ASP A 30 31.13 -12.60 -0.11
C ASP A 30 31.96 -12.60 1.20
N THR A 31 33.25 -12.36 1.06
CA THR A 31 34.20 -12.33 2.20
C THR A 31 33.93 -11.16 3.16
N LYS A 32 33.17 -10.14 2.76
CA LYS A 32 32.72 -9.03 3.61
C LYS A 32 31.34 -9.25 4.19
N ASN A 33 30.81 -10.47 4.09
CA ASN A 33 29.47 -10.86 4.59
C ASN A 33 28.31 -10.13 3.91
N ARG A 34 28.46 -9.75 2.63
CA ARG A 34 27.38 -9.14 1.83
C ARG A 34 26.75 -10.21 0.95
N LEU A 35 25.42 -10.20 0.84
CA LEU A 35 24.67 -11.14 -0.02
C LEU A 35 25.02 -10.91 -1.49
N VAL A 36 25.62 -11.89 -2.17
CA VAL A 36 25.99 -11.79 -3.59
C VAL A 36 25.11 -12.66 -4.49
N SER A 37 24.40 -13.63 -3.92
CA SER A 37 23.44 -14.44 -4.69
C SER A 37 22.35 -15.01 -3.77
N TYR A 38 21.16 -15.02 -4.30
CA TYR A 38 19.97 -15.62 -3.71
C TYR A 38 19.31 -16.55 -4.73
N THR A 39 19.04 -17.81 -4.34
CA THR A 39 18.33 -18.76 -5.21
C THR A 39 17.08 -19.28 -4.49
N ASP A 40 15.93 -19.15 -5.12
CA ASP A 40 14.65 -19.61 -4.58
C ASP A 40 14.46 -21.13 -4.72
N PRO A 41 13.42 -21.73 -4.08
CA PRO A 41 13.17 -23.18 -4.16
C PRO A 41 12.88 -23.72 -5.57
N GLU A 42 12.60 -22.88 -6.54
CA GLU A 42 12.41 -23.24 -7.95
C GLU A 42 13.70 -23.11 -8.76
N GLY A 43 14.84 -22.80 -8.08
CA GLY A 43 16.15 -22.68 -8.69
C GLY A 43 16.38 -21.34 -9.42
N ARG A 44 15.49 -20.36 -9.28
CA ARG A 44 15.64 -19.03 -9.89
C ARG A 44 16.58 -18.20 -9.03
N THR A 45 17.54 -17.55 -9.65
CA THR A 45 18.64 -16.86 -8.95
C THR A 45 18.60 -15.36 -9.20
N GLU A 46 18.83 -14.61 -8.13
CA GLU A 46 19.10 -13.18 -8.11
C GLU A 46 20.54 -12.95 -7.67
N THR A 47 21.23 -11.98 -8.28
CA THR A 47 22.65 -11.69 -7.97
C THR A 47 22.89 -10.24 -7.68
N TYR A 48 23.85 -9.97 -6.80
CA TYR A 48 24.20 -8.65 -6.30
C TYR A 48 25.69 -8.38 -6.45
N THR A 49 26.05 -7.18 -6.86
CA THR A 49 27.44 -6.74 -7.00
C THR A 49 27.65 -5.44 -6.22
N TYR A 50 28.77 -5.34 -5.55
CA TYR A 50 29.09 -4.20 -4.69
C TYR A 50 30.43 -3.59 -5.08
N ASP A 51 30.60 -2.29 -4.82
CA ASP A 51 31.87 -1.63 -4.89
C ASP A 51 32.73 -1.86 -3.63
N CYS A 52 33.91 -1.23 -3.58
CA CYS A 52 34.83 -1.32 -2.45
C CYS A 52 34.26 -0.71 -1.15
N ASN A 53 33.33 0.26 -1.27
CA ASN A 53 32.67 0.94 -0.16
C ASN A 53 31.43 0.19 0.32
N SER A 54 31.10 -0.96 -0.30
CA SER A 54 29.91 -1.78 -0.04
C SER A 54 28.60 -1.17 -0.55
N ASN A 55 28.64 -0.24 -1.49
CA ASN A 55 27.46 0.21 -2.19
C ASN A 55 27.01 -0.87 -3.18
N LEU A 56 25.71 -1.13 -3.27
CA LEU A 56 25.12 -2.08 -4.24
C LEU A 56 25.12 -1.47 -5.64
N THR A 57 26.09 -1.88 -6.48
CA THR A 57 26.27 -1.31 -7.82
C THR A 57 25.49 -2.02 -8.91
N LYS A 58 25.11 -3.29 -8.69
CA LYS A 58 24.33 -4.03 -9.67
C LYS A 58 23.50 -5.13 -9.00
N THR A 59 22.24 -5.23 -9.44
CA THR A 59 21.37 -6.39 -9.21
C THR A 59 20.98 -6.99 -10.55
N VAL A 60 20.95 -8.32 -10.63
CA VAL A 60 20.31 -9.05 -11.72
C VAL A 60 19.18 -9.85 -11.10
N ASP A 61 17.94 -9.54 -11.45
CA ASP A 61 16.75 -10.19 -10.90
C ASP A 61 16.51 -11.58 -11.51
N LYS A 62 15.53 -12.30 -11.02
CA LYS A 62 15.16 -13.65 -11.49
C LYS A 62 14.66 -13.69 -12.95
N ASN A 63 14.24 -12.55 -13.50
CA ASN A 63 13.87 -12.38 -14.91
C ASN A 63 15.07 -11.93 -15.77
N GLU A 64 16.28 -11.92 -15.17
CA GLU A 64 17.52 -11.44 -15.77
C GLU A 64 17.50 -9.93 -16.15
N ASN A 65 16.54 -9.14 -15.64
CA ASN A 65 16.62 -7.69 -15.72
C ASN A 65 17.80 -7.20 -14.89
N THR A 66 18.39 -6.10 -15.30
CA THR A 66 19.57 -5.55 -14.63
C THR A 66 19.24 -4.18 -14.05
N LEU A 67 19.51 -4.00 -12.77
CA LEU A 67 19.54 -2.72 -12.10
C LEU A 67 20.99 -2.34 -11.83
N LYS A 68 21.43 -1.16 -12.30
CA LYS A 68 22.76 -0.60 -12.03
C LYS A 68 22.64 0.69 -11.25
N ASN A 69 23.45 0.85 -10.24
CA ASN A 69 23.55 2.04 -9.41
C ASN A 69 24.94 2.66 -9.51
N THR A 70 24.99 3.98 -9.60
CA THR A 70 26.21 4.78 -9.55
C THR A 70 26.16 5.69 -8.33
N TYR A 71 27.29 5.86 -7.66
CA TYR A 71 27.38 6.62 -6.42
C TYR A 71 28.45 7.73 -6.52
N ASP A 72 28.25 8.78 -5.77
CA ASP A 72 29.29 9.82 -5.59
C ASP A 72 30.35 9.40 -4.55
N ASN A 73 31.33 10.28 -4.34
CA ASN A 73 32.41 10.05 -3.38
C ASN A 73 31.98 10.05 -1.90
N LYS A 74 30.71 10.39 -1.62
CA LYS A 74 30.07 10.31 -0.29
C LYS A 74 29.14 9.10 -0.17
N ASN A 75 29.21 8.14 -1.12
CA ASN A 75 28.35 6.95 -1.19
C ASN A 75 26.86 7.26 -1.36
N ARG A 76 26.51 8.40 -1.96
CA ARG A 76 25.13 8.76 -2.27
C ARG A 76 24.81 8.36 -3.71
N LEU A 77 23.63 7.77 -3.93
CA LEU A 77 23.17 7.33 -5.24
C LEU A 77 23.02 8.50 -6.21
N THR A 78 23.74 8.51 -7.33
CA THR A 78 23.66 9.57 -8.35
C THR A 78 22.92 9.16 -9.60
N GLU A 79 22.93 7.87 -9.91
CA GLU A 79 22.21 7.33 -11.05
C GLU A 79 21.77 5.90 -10.78
N ARG A 80 20.59 5.56 -11.24
CA ARG A 80 20.04 4.21 -11.28
C ARG A 80 19.54 3.91 -12.68
N THR A 81 20.04 2.85 -13.30
CA THR A 81 19.62 2.37 -14.61
C THR A 81 18.98 1.00 -14.49
N ALA A 82 17.69 0.89 -14.80
CA ALA A 82 16.99 -0.38 -14.93
C ALA A 82 16.91 -0.80 -16.40
N LYS A 83 17.41 -2.01 -16.72
CA LYS A 83 17.41 -2.56 -18.07
C LYS A 83 16.62 -3.86 -18.14
N GLU A 84 15.64 -3.89 -19.00
CA GLU A 84 14.87 -5.10 -19.27
C GLU A 84 15.69 -6.09 -20.11
N LYS A 85 15.77 -7.34 -19.68
CA LYS A 85 16.51 -8.38 -20.42
C LYS A 85 15.91 -8.64 -21.79
N LYS A 86 14.57 -8.71 -21.86
CA LYS A 86 13.86 -9.15 -23.06
C LYS A 86 13.82 -8.12 -24.16
N THR A 87 13.57 -6.86 -23.83
CA THR A 87 13.39 -5.76 -24.79
C THR A 87 14.66 -4.94 -24.98
N GLY A 88 15.62 -5.02 -24.05
CA GLY A 88 16.79 -4.17 -23.97
C GLY A 88 16.49 -2.73 -23.55
N LYS A 89 15.24 -2.41 -23.23
CA LYS A 89 14.80 -1.06 -22.84
C LYS A 89 15.41 -0.67 -21.51
N GLU A 90 15.86 0.59 -21.43
CA GLU A 90 16.44 1.17 -20.23
C GLU A 90 15.55 2.27 -19.66
N THR A 91 15.49 2.33 -18.34
CA THR A 91 14.94 3.44 -17.57
C THR A 91 16.04 3.96 -16.69
N VAL A 92 16.28 5.27 -16.71
CA VAL A 92 17.35 5.91 -15.95
C VAL A 92 16.72 6.90 -14.97
N HIS A 93 17.17 6.83 -13.72
CA HIS A 93 16.86 7.80 -12.67
C HIS A 93 18.14 8.48 -12.23
N THR A 94 18.08 9.80 -12.06
CA THR A 94 19.24 10.61 -11.65
C THR A 94 18.96 11.36 -10.37
N TYR A 95 19.99 11.50 -9.52
CA TYR A 95 19.88 12.16 -8.23
C TYR A 95 21.00 13.19 -8.08
N ARG A 96 20.67 14.38 -7.60
CA ARG A 96 21.63 15.40 -7.22
C ARG A 96 21.32 15.88 -5.82
N TYR A 97 22.34 16.21 -5.07
CA TYR A 97 22.23 16.53 -3.65
C TYR A 97 22.64 17.97 -3.37
N ASN A 98 22.04 18.55 -2.36
CA ASN A 98 22.46 19.85 -1.81
C ASN A 98 23.73 19.69 -0.94
N ALA A 99 24.22 20.80 -0.41
CA ALA A 99 25.40 20.81 0.44
C ALA A 99 25.23 20.04 1.76
N TYR A 100 23.99 19.90 2.23
CA TYR A 100 23.63 19.21 3.47
C TYR A 100 23.45 17.68 3.27
N GLY A 101 23.31 17.23 2.03
CA GLY A 101 23.16 15.82 1.70
C GLY A 101 21.75 15.40 1.33
N ASP A 102 20.79 16.35 1.34
CA ASP A 102 19.42 16.08 0.92
C ASP A 102 19.32 16.01 -0.61
N VAL A 103 18.37 15.25 -1.13
CA VAL A 103 18.11 15.17 -2.58
C VAL A 103 17.58 16.52 -3.08
N ALA A 104 18.39 17.27 -3.81
CA ALA A 104 18.00 18.54 -4.40
C ALA A 104 17.28 18.39 -5.74
N VAL A 105 17.62 17.35 -6.50
CA VAL A 105 16.96 17.03 -7.78
C VAL A 105 16.87 15.53 -7.93
N GLN A 106 15.72 15.05 -8.33
CA GLN A 106 15.51 13.68 -8.78
C GLN A 106 14.77 13.73 -10.11
N ASP A 107 15.43 13.25 -11.17
CA ASP A 107 14.93 13.33 -12.53
C ASP A 107 14.49 14.76 -12.91
N ASP A 108 13.21 14.92 -13.22
CA ASP A 108 12.58 16.20 -13.57
C ASP A 108 12.04 16.98 -12.35
N THR A 109 12.21 16.47 -11.13
CA THR A 109 11.72 17.09 -9.91
C THR A 109 12.83 17.74 -9.12
N GLN A 110 12.64 19.00 -8.74
CA GLN A 110 13.53 19.79 -7.88
C GLN A 110 12.87 19.95 -6.50
N PHE A 111 13.70 19.83 -5.45
CA PHE A 111 13.28 19.98 -4.06
C PHE A 111 13.97 21.19 -3.44
N VAL A 112 13.21 21.96 -2.65
CA VAL A 112 13.71 23.05 -1.81
C VAL A 112 13.34 22.74 -0.37
N TYR A 113 14.31 22.86 0.50
CA TYR A 113 14.20 22.60 1.92
C TYR A 113 14.19 23.90 2.73
N GLY A 114 13.51 23.90 3.85
CA GLY A 114 13.54 25.03 4.79
C GLY A 114 14.87 25.07 5.53
N ASP A 115 15.46 26.26 5.63
CA ASP A 115 16.79 26.48 6.20
C ASP A 115 16.94 26.04 7.66
N VAL A 116 15.84 26.04 8.42
CA VAL A 116 15.84 25.72 9.85
C VAL A 116 15.33 24.31 10.12
N SER A 117 14.28 23.89 9.39
CA SER A 117 13.59 22.62 9.65
C SER A 117 14.18 21.43 8.89
N GLY A 118 14.90 21.69 7.80
CA GLY A 118 15.32 20.63 6.86
C GLY A 118 14.16 19.93 6.14
N GLN A 119 12.91 20.41 6.31
CA GLN A 119 11.74 19.85 5.67
C GLN A 119 11.57 20.40 4.25
N VAL A 120 11.00 19.58 3.34
CA VAL A 120 10.70 20.03 1.97
C VAL A 120 9.63 21.13 2.02
N THR A 121 9.95 22.32 1.51
CA THR A 121 9.02 23.45 1.41
C THR A 121 8.45 23.63 0.01
N LYS A 122 9.16 23.11 -1.01
CA LYS A 122 8.70 23.17 -2.40
C LYS A 122 9.23 22.00 -3.21
N GLU A 123 8.36 21.43 -4.03
CA GLU A 123 8.71 20.51 -5.11
C GLU A 123 8.30 21.13 -6.44
N THR A 124 9.15 21.01 -7.45
CA THR A 124 8.85 21.47 -8.81
C THR A 124 9.16 20.36 -9.78
N THR A 125 8.12 19.78 -10.40
CA THR A 125 8.23 18.75 -11.43
C THR A 125 7.98 19.38 -12.80
N LYS A 126 8.92 19.24 -13.73
CA LYS A 126 8.77 19.74 -15.09
C LYS A 126 7.86 18.82 -15.91
N LEU A 127 6.81 19.38 -16.50
CA LEU A 127 5.95 18.67 -17.43
C LEU A 127 6.51 18.75 -18.87
N THR A 128 6.20 17.75 -19.68
CA THR A 128 6.67 17.66 -21.07
C THR A 128 6.18 18.81 -21.98
N LYS A 129 5.11 19.52 -21.61
CA LYS A 129 4.51 20.66 -22.37
C LYS A 129 4.88 22.04 -21.81
N ASN A 130 6.08 22.17 -21.23
CA ASN A 130 6.58 23.44 -20.66
C ASN A 130 5.70 24.05 -19.55
N LYS A 131 4.99 23.23 -18.83
CA LYS A 131 4.29 23.60 -17.59
C LYS A 131 4.92 22.87 -16.43
N ASP A 132 5.11 23.55 -15.33
CA ASP A 132 5.58 22.95 -14.10
C ASP A 132 4.40 22.56 -13.21
N VAL A 133 4.49 21.42 -12.54
CA VAL A 133 3.69 21.15 -11.35
C VAL A 133 4.50 21.56 -10.15
N VAL A 134 3.97 22.49 -9.37
CA VAL A 134 4.62 23.03 -8.18
C VAL A 134 3.78 22.68 -6.95
N LYS A 135 4.36 21.90 -6.06
CA LYS A 135 3.82 21.64 -4.71
C LYS A 135 4.52 22.58 -3.72
N ASN A 136 3.76 23.24 -2.86
CA ASN A 136 4.32 24.07 -1.81
C ASN A 136 3.78 23.60 -0.45
N TYR A 137 4.66 23.64 0.54
CA TYR A 137 4.39 23.19 1.89
C TYR A 137 4.80 24.28 2.87
N THR A 138 3.99 24.50 3.89
CA THR A 138 4.40 25.27 5.09
C THR A 138 4.17 24.41 6.33
N TYR A 139 4.87 24.75 7.39
CA TYR A 139 4.84 23.99 8.63
C TYR A 139 4.58 24.92 9.81
N ASP A 140 3.98 24.39 10.86
CA ASP A 140 3.84 25.08 12.13
C ASP A 140 5.13 24.97 12.95
N SER A 141 5.14 25.58 14.14
CA SER A 141 6.31 25.58 15.03
C SER A 141 6.66 24.20 15.61
N LYS A 142 5.76 23.22 15.49
CA LYS A 142 5.98 21.83 15.92
C LYS A 142 6.44 20.93 14.76
N GLY A 143 6.53 21.48 13.55
CA GLY A 143 6.89 20.75 12.35
C GLY A 143 5.72 20.04 11.64
N ASN A 144 4.46 20.27 12.06
CA ASN A 144 3.31 19.75 11.37
C ASN A 144 3.05 20.58 10.11
N LYS A 145 2.66 19.95 8.98
CA LYS A 145 2.29 20.67 7.73
C LYS A 145 1.08 21.57 7.99
N SER A 146 1.24 22.88 7.85
CA SER A 146 0.15 23.86 8.06
C SER A 146 -0.59 24.22 6.77
N THR A 147 0.10 24.25 5.62
CA THR A 147 -0.54 24.40 4.31
C THR A 147 0.08 23.48 3.26
N PHE A 148 -0.71 23.13 2.29
CA PHE A 148 -0.29 22.40 1.10
C PHE A 148 -0.98 22.99 -0.12
N SER A 149 -0.25 23.26 -1.20
CA SER A 149 -0.84 23.69 -2.43
C SER A 149 -0.16 23.08 -3.65
N VAL A 150 -0.96 22.85 -4.70
CA VAL A 150 -0.49 22.37 -6.01
C VAL A 150 -0.89 23.35 -7.07
N LYS A 151 0.09 23.78 -7.87
CA LYS A 151 -0.11 24.56 -9.10
C LYS A 151 0.33 23.76 -10.30
N ALA A 152 -0.40 23.90 -11.41
CA ALA A 152 0.03 23.42 -12.72
C ALA A 152 0.07 24.62 -13.66
N GLY A 153 1.27 25.06 -14.04
CA GLY A 153 1.51 26.39 -14.60
C GLY A 153 1.10 27.47 -13.59
N GLU A 154 0.35 28.47 -14.04
CA GLU A 154 -0.14 29.55 -13.16
C GLU A 154 -1.40 29.19 -12.35
N ALA A 155 -2.09 28.12 -12.71
CA ALA A 155 -3.34 27.74 -12.07
C ALA A 155 -3.13 26.90 -10.82
N THR A 156 -3.73 27.33 -9.70
CA THR A 156 -3.84 26.51 -8.50
C THR A 156 -4.86 25.40 -8.74
N LYS A 157 -4.46 24.16 -8.52
CA LYS A 157 -5.30 22.97 -8.69
C LYS A 157 -5.82 22.43 -7.36
N LEU A 158 -5.03 22.62 -6.31
CA LEU A 158 -5.37 22.21 -4.95
C LEU A 158 -4.76 23.22 -3.99
N SER A 159 -5.48 23.58 -2.94
CA SER A 159 -4.95 24.33 -1.79
C SER A 159 -5.68 23.87 -0.54
N LEU A 160 -4.92 23.45 0.44
CA LEU A 160 -5.42 22.92 1.70
C LEU A 160 -4.70 23.61 2.86
N SER A 161 -5.40 23.81 3.97
CA SER A 161 -4.81 24.19 5.24
C SER A 161 -5.22 23.21 6.33
N TYR A 162 -4.33 22.98 7.26
CA TYR A 162 -4.44 21.93 8.27
C TYR A 162 -4.40 22.55 9.67
N GLU A 163 -5.25 22.05 10.53
CA GLU A 163 -5.30 22.44 11.95
C GLU A 163 -5.06 21.22 12.83
N TYR A 164 -4.29 21.40 13.89
CA TYR A 164 -3.91 20.33 14.80
C TYR A 164 -4.28 20.67 16.24
N ASP A 165 -4.50 19.63 17.03
CA ASP A 165 -4.65 19.79 18.47
C ASP A 165 -3.30 19.92 19.20
N GLY A 166 -3.37 20.02 20.52
CA GLY A 166 -2.17 20.14 21.37
C GLY A 166 -1.19 18.96 21.26
N SER A 167 -1.66 17.80 20.85
CA SER A 167 -0.90 16.55 20.66
C SER A 167 -0.47 16.30 19.21
N SER A 168 -0.56 17.32 18.35
CA SER A 168 -0.25 17.23 16.91
C SER A 168 -1.13 16.26 16.11
N ARG A 169 -2.36 15.98 16.59
CA ARG A 169 -3.34 15.20 15.83
C ARG A 169 -4.12 16.15 14.93
N LEU A 170 -4.33 15.75 13.67
CA LEU A 170 -5.07 16.52 12.67
C LEU A 170 -6.55 16.64 13.07
N ILE A 171 -7.05 17.86 13.30
CA ILE A 171 -8.45 18.09 13.68
C ILE A 171 -9.29 18.69 12.57
N SER A 172 -8.68 19.35 11.57
CA SER A 172 -9.41 19.98 10.48
C SER A 172 -8.54 20.14 9.24
N VAL A 173 -9.15 19.92 8.09
CA VAL A 173 -8.62 20.32 6.79
C VAL A 173 -9.60 21.31 6.17
N LYS A 174 -9.08 22.42 5.64
CA LYS A 174 -9.86 23.46 4.96
C LYS A 174 -9.41 23.60 3.52
N ASP A 175 -10.34 23.90 2.65
CA ASP A 175 -10.08 24.20 1.24
C ASP A 175 -9.53 25.63 1.03
N SER A 176 -9.33 26.01 -0.25
CA SER A 176 -8.81 27.33 -0.62
C SER A 176 -9.73 28.51 -0.26
N GLU A 177 -11.02 28.24 -0.03
CA GLU A 177 -12.00 29.25 0.37
C GLU A 177 -12.12 29.35 1.90
N GLY A 178 -11.36 28.52 2.63
CA GLY A 178 -11.40 28.45 4.07
C GLY A 178 -12.58 27.64 4.62
N ASN A 179 -13.36 26.99 3.73
CA ASN A 179 -14.41 26.09 4.16
C ASN A 179 -13.79 24.81 4.74
N ARG A 180 -14.42 24.29 5.78
CA ARG A 180 -13.99 23.06 6.41
C ARG A 180 -14.33 21.88 5.50
N ALA A 181 -13.34 21.33 4.82
CA ALA A 181 -13.51 20.15 3.98
C ALA A 181 -13.76 18.90 4.80
N VAL A 182 -12.97 18.69 5.88
CA VAL A 182 -13.12 17.58 6.82
C VAL A 182 -12.69 18.01 8.22
N SER A 183 -13.31 17.43 9.25
CA SER A 183 -12.84 17.55 10.63
C SER A 183 -12.91 16.21 11.35
N TYR A 184 -12.00 16.05 12.33
CA TYR A 184 -11.86 14.84 13.11
C TYR A 184 -12.01 15.13 14.59
N ALA A 185 -12.63 14.20 15.30
CA ALA A 185 -12.62 14.16 16.77
C ALA A 185 -11.94 12.88 17.23
N TYR A 186 -11.23 12.95 18.33
CA TYR A 186 -10.47 11.84 18.90
C TYR A 186 -10.89 11.57 20.34
N ASP A 187 -10.73 10.32 20.78
CA ASP A 187 -10.81 9.99 22.20
C ASP A 187 -9.45 10.26 22.91
N MET A 188 -9.41 9.93 24.18
CA MET A 188 -8.20 10.12 25.01
C MET A 188 -7.01 9.24 24.57
N LEU A 189 -7.27 8.13 23.87
CA LEU A 189 -6.24 7.23 23.32
C LEU A 189 -5.79 7.64 21.91
N GLY A 190 -6.34 8.73 21.35
CA GLY A 190 -5.97 9.22 20.02
C GLY A 190 -6.72 8.54 18.87
N ARG A 191 -7.75 7.72 19.15
CA ARG A 191 -8.55 7.04 18.13
C ARG A 191 -9.63 8.00 17.60
N ILE A 192 -9.86 7.97 16.28
CA ILE A 192 -10.89 8.80 15.62
C ILE A 192 -12.28 8.35 16.10
N THR A 193 -13.04 9.26 16.70
CA THR A 193 -14.42 9.00 17.13
C THR A 193 -15.46 9.61 16.21
N ARG A 194 -15.10 10.64 15.45
CA ARG A 194 -15.99 11.27 14.47
C ARG A 194 -15.19 11.88 13.33
N GLU A 195 -15.72 11.72 12.13
CA GLU A 195 -15.33 12.41 10.92
C GLU A 195 -16.52 13.17 10.37
N THR A 196 -16.35 14.47 10.10
CA THR A 196 -17.38 15.32 9.48
C THR A 196 -16.83 15.90 8.21
N LYS A 197 -17.52 15.71 7.08
CA LYS A 197 -17.18 16.26 5.77
C LYS A 197 -18.30 17.14 5.23
N THR A 198 -17.93 18.27 4.65
CA THR A 198 -18.92 19.14 3.99
C THR A 198 -19.64 18.41 2.87
N GLY A 199 -20.98 18.48 2.88
CA GLY A 199 -21.81 17.85 1.86
C GLY A 199 -22.03 16.36 2.02
N ARG A 200 -21.67 15.77 3.18
CA ARG A 200 -21.81 14.35 3.50
C ARG A 200 -22.37 14.13 4.88
N GLU A 201 -22.83 12.88 5.08
CA GLU A 201 -23.17 12.38 6.40
C GLU A 201 -21.92 12.22 7.26
N ASP A 202 -22.04 12.56 8.53
CA ASP A 202 -20.98 12.33 9.51
C ASP A 202 -20.76 10.83 9.70
N ILE A 203 -19.50 10.48 9.93
CA ILE A 203 -19.13 9.13 10.32
C ILE A 203 -18.73 9.15 11.80
N SER A 204 -19.29 8.25 12.59
CA SER A 204 -18.91 8.10 13.99
C SER A 204 -18.43 6.68 14.29
N TYR A 205 -17.46 6.58 15.19
CA TYR A 205 -16.81 5.32 15.56
C TYR A 205 -16.80 5.15 17.07
N THR A 206 -16.99 3.93 17.51
CA THR A 206 -16.73 3.50 18.89
C THR A 206 -15.81 2.31 18.91
N TYR A 207 -15.09 2.13 20.00
CA TYR A 207 -14.08 1.09 20.15
C TYR A 207 -14.32 0.29 21.43
N ASP A 208 -13.87 -0.95 21.43
CA ASP A 208 -13.82 -1.77 22.63
C ASP A 208 -12.53 -1.50 23.45
N ALA A 209 -12.37 -2.23 24.54
CA ALA A 209 -11.20 -2.10 25.43
C ALA A 209 -9.90 -2.57 24.79
N ASN A 210 -9.97 -3.41 23.74
CA ASN A 210 -8.81 -3.93 23.01
C ASN A 210 -8.46 -3.09 21.77
N ASN A 211 -9.08 -1.89 21.61
CA ASN A 211 -8.92 -0.99 20.46
C ASN A 211 -9.54 -1.50 19.14
N ASN A 212 -10.35 -2.53 19.17
CA ASN A 212 -11.12 -2.93 18.01
C ASN A 212 -12.26 -1.92 17.78
N ARG A 213 -12.59 -1.64 16.51
CA ARG A 213 -13.79 -0.88 16.14
C ARG A 213 -15.03 -1.66 16.57
N LYS A 214 -15.76 -1.14 17.55
CA LYS A 214 -16.99 -1.76 18.07
C LYS A 214 -18.21 -1.41 17.23
N GLN A 215 -18.27 -0.17 16.73
CA GLN A 215 -19.37 0.32 15.93
C GLN A 215 -18.92 1.44 15.01
N MET A 216 -19.50 1.52 13.82
CA MET A 216 -19.42 2.62 12.88
C MET A 216 -20.84 3.03 12.49
N THR A 217 -21.11 4.34 12.46
CA THR A 217 -22.39 4.87 12.01
C THR A 217 -22.18 5.90 10.91
N ILE A 218 -22.88 5.77 9.80
CA ILE A 218 -22.91 6.70 8.66
C ILE A 218 -24.38 6.96 8.33
N GLY A 219 -24.86 8.16 8.62
CA GLY A 219 -26.26 8.50 8.39
C GLY A 219 -27.22 7.51 9.07
N ASN A 220 -28.02 6.83 8.26
CA ASN A 220 -29.00 5.84 8.70
C ASN A 220 -28.44 4.40 8.78
N LYS A 221 -27.13 4.20 8.58
CA LYS A 221 -26.47 2.89 8.62
C LYS A 221 -25.62 2.77 9.85
N THR A 222 -25.82 1.71 10.62
CA THR A 222 -24.99 1.40 11.78
C THR A 222 -24.43 -0.01 11.64
N THR A 223 -23.10 -0.13 11.58
CA THR A 223 -22.37 -1.40 11.51
C THR A 223 -21.79 -1.72 12.87
N ALA A 224 -22.16 -2.86 13.44
CA ALA A 224 -21.57 -3.43 14.65
C ALA A 224 -20.54 -4.49 14.28
N TYR A 225 -19.45 -4.58 15.04
CA TYR A 225 -18.33 -5.49 14.81
C TYR A 225 -18.17 -6.46 15.98
N GLN A 226 -17.93 -7.73 15.69
CA GLN A 226 -17.72 -8.77 16.69
C GLN A 226 -16.38 -9.47 16.46
N TYR A 227 -15.62 -9.66 17.54
CA TYR A 227 -14.28 -10.22 17.52
C TYR A 227 -14.19 -11.41 18.47
N ASN A 228 -13.24 -12.30 18.22
CA ASN A 228 -12.85 -13.32 19.17
C ASN A 228 -11.80 -12.78 20.17
N LYS A 229 -11.28 -13.66 21.03
CA LYS A 229 -10.25 -13.31 22.05
C LYS A 229 -8.86 -12.98 21.49
N ASN A 230 -8.64 -13.24 20.21
CA ASN A 230 -7.40 -12.92 19.49
C ASN A 230 -7.56 -11.66 18.65
N ASP A 231 -8.64 -10.89 18.86
CA ASP A 231 -9.00 -9.71 18.07
C ASP A 231 -9.23 -9.98 16.57
N GLU A 232 -9.47 -11.25 16.19
CA GLU A 232 -9.86 -11.62 14.84
C GLU A 232 -11.33 -11.24 14.62
N LEU A 233 -11.61 -10.52 13.51
CA LEU A 233 -12.98 -10.15 13.16
C LEU A 233 -13.77 -11.42 12.77
N LEU A 234 -14.93 -11.60 13.38
CA LEU A 234 -15.81 -12.75 13.14
C LEU A 234 -17.06 -12.36 12.37
N ARG A 235 -17.60 -11.16 12.63
CA ARG A 235 -18.88 -10.75 12.08
C ARG A 235 -19.02 -9.23 12.06
N THR A 236 -19.70 -8.73 11.03
CA THR A 236 -20.28 -7.39 11.02
C THR A 236 -21.79 -7.48 10.78
N ASP A 237 -22.55 -6.63 11.46
CA ASP A 237 -23.99 -6.47 11.32
C ASP A 237 -24.27 -5.02 10.96
N THR A 238 -24.75 -4.76 9.75
CA THR A 238 -25.09 -3.41 9.29
C THR A 238 -26.60 -3.23 9.25
N LEU A 239 -27.13 -2.51 10.22
CA LEU A 239 -28.54 -2.15 10.31
C LEU A 239 -28.79 -0.87 9.50
N HIS A 240 -29.77 -0.91 8.60
CA HIS A 240 -30.33 0.22 7.88
C HIS A 240 -31.62 0.66 8.57
N THR A 241 -31.57 1.79 9.28
CA THR A 241 -32.73 2.24 10.13
C THR A 241 -33.93 2.70 9.33
N ASP A 242 -33.76 3.04 8.05
CA ASP A 242 -34.82 3.45 7.13
C ASP A 242 -35.60 2.28 6.51
N THR A 243 -34.96 1.13 6.37
CA THR A 243 -35.55 -0.07 5.72
C THR A 243 -35.69 -1.26 6.64
N GLU A 244 -35.21 -1.15 7.89
CA GLU A 244 -35.13 -2.24 8.88
C GLU A 244 -34.37 -3.48 8.35
N LYS A 245 -33.58 -3.32 7.27
CA LYS A 245 -32.75 -4.37 6.72
C LYS A 245 -31.45 -4.50 7.52
N ASN A 246 -31.00 -5.73 7.65
CA ASN A 246 -29.73 -6.06 8.29
C ASN A 246 -28.84 -6.84 7.32
N ASP A 247 -27.74 -6.23 6.91
CA ASP A 247 -26.72 -6.91 6.12
C ASP A 247 -25.68 -7.51 7.08
N VAL A 248 -25.46 -8.81 6.95
CA VAL A 248 -24.52 -9.54 7.79
C VAL A 248 -23.37 -10.05 6.95
N VAL A 249 -22.13 -9.79 7.42
CA VAL A 249 -20.93 -10.35 6.85
C VAL A 249 -20.21 -11.20 7.90
N ILE A 250 -19.89 -12.43 7.54
CA ILE A 250 -19.18 -13.38 8.41
C ILE A 250 -17.74 -13.54 7.88
N TYR A 251 -16.79 -13.49 8.80
CA TYR A 251 -15.36 -13.62 8.52
C TYR A 251 -14.84 -14.93 9.13
N LYS A 252 -14.18 -15.72 8.33
CA LYS A 252 -13.55 -16.97 8.76
C LYS A 252 -12.04 -16.82 8.73
N ASN A 253 -11.39 -17.08 9.84
CA ASN A 253 -9.94 -17.03 9.98
C ASN A 253 -9.36 -18.45 10.17
N ASP A 254 -8.10 -18.66 9.74
CA ASP A 254 -7.35 -19.85 10.09
C ASP A 254 -6.75 -19.74 11.51
N LYS A 255 -6.03 -20.76 11.95
CA LYS A 255 -5.39 -20.78 13.27
C LYS A 255 -4.21 -19.80 13.41
N ASN A 256 -3.70 -19.29 12.31
CA ASN A 256 -2.64 -18.27 12.29
C ASN A 256 -3.23 -16.84 12.26
N GLY A 257 -4.55 -16.71 12.19
CA GLY A 257 -5.24 -15.43 12.14
C GLY A 257 -5.32 -14.82 10.74
N ASN A 258 -5.16 -15.62 9.68
CA ASN A 258 -5.37 -15.17 8.31
C ASN A 258 -6.85 -15.31 7.92
N GLN A 259 -7.44 -14.27 7.32
CA GLN A 259 -8.84 -14.27 6.88
C GLN A 259 -9.01 -15.18 5.65
N LEU A 260 -9.59 -16.37 5.87
CA LEU A 260 -9.81 -17.37 4.82
C LEU A 260 -11.01 -17.05 3.93
N ALA A 261 -12.04 -16.46 4.49
CA ALA A 261 -13.25 -16.16 3.73
C ALA A 261 -14.06 -15.02 4.34
N THR A 262 -14.77 -14.32 3.44
CA THR A 262 -15.81 -13.36 3.76
C THR A 262 -17.11 -13.85 3.14
N VAL A 263 -18.16 -14.01 3.94
CA VAL A 263 -19.46 -14.51 3.50
C VAL A 263 -20.53 -13.45 3.74
N ASN A 264 -21.03 -12.90 2.65
CA ASN A 264 -22.14 -11.94 2.68
C ASN A 264 -23.47 -12.69 2.77
N ARG A 265 -24.28 -12.33 3.74
CA ARG A 265 -25.65 -12.83 3.91
C ARG A 265 -26.60 -11.65 4.04
N SER A 266 -27.32 -11.32 2.98
CA SER A 266 -28.51 -10.51 3.07
C SER A 266 -29.63 -11.35 3.71
N GLU A 267 -30.32 -10.79 4.71
CA GLU A 267 -31.51 -11.37 5.34
C GLU A 267 -31.28 -12.60 6.25
N ILE A 268 -30.37 -12.49 7.24
CA ILE A 268 -30.47 -13.38 8.40
C ILE A 268 -31.52 -12.79 9.35
N PRO A 269 -32.51 -13.56 9.80
CA PRO A 269 -33.46 -13.11 10.84
C PRO A 269 -32.67 -12.61 12.05
N ALA A 270 -33.12 -11.49 12.65
CA ALA A 270 -32.45 -10.89 13.82
C ALA A 270 -32.31 -11.84 15.03
N GLU A 271 -33.04 -12.95 15.01
CA GLU A 271 -33.02 -14.00 16.02
C GLU A 271 -31.84 -14.99 15.88
N ALA A 272 -31.16 -15.03 14.76
CA ALA A 272 -29.99 -15.89 14.56
C ALA A 272 -28.73 -15.27 15.21
N LYS A 273 -28.76 -15.10 16.52
CA LYS A 273 -27.64 -14.58 17.33
C LYS A 273 -26.55 -15.61 17.56
N ASP A 274 -26.66 -16.82 16.99
CA ASP A 274 -25.75 -17.92 17.26
C ASP A 274 -24.57 -17.91 16.30
N THR A 275 -23.37 -17.76 16.84
CA THR A 275 -22.08 -17.84 16.15
C THR A 275 -21.78 -19.25 15.62
N SER A 276 -22.58 -20.27 15.93
CA SER A 276 -22.44 -21.66 15.47
C SER A 276 -22.62 -21.84 13.95
N TYR A 277 -23.13 -20.82 13.23
CA TYR A 277 -23.20 -20.82 11.76
C TYR A 277 -21.89 -20.48 11.05
N ILE A 278 -20.78 -20.34 11.80
CA ILE A 278 -19.45 -20.01 11.26
C ILE A 278 -18.78 -21.23 10.58
N ASP A 279 -19.41 -22.38 10.58
CA ASP A 279 -18.90 -23.53 9.83
C ASP A 279 -19.29 -23.41 8.34
N VAL A 280 -18.77 -22.32 7.73
CA VAL A 280 -18.81 -22.19 6.26
C VAL A 280 -17.79 -23.15 5.73
N ASP A 281 -18.27 -24.19 5.04
CA ASP A 281 -17.39 -25.06 4.27
C ASP A 281 -16.71 -24.22 3.18
N VAL A 282 -15.39 -23.97 3.33
CA VAL A 282 -14.58 -23.18 2.41
C VAL A 282 -14.35 -23.91 1.07
N THR A 283 -14.95 -25.09 0.91
CA THR A 283 -14.97 -25.86 -0.35
C THR A 283 -16.01 -25.36 -1.37
N LEU A 284 -16.45 -24.10 -1.28
CA LEU A 284 -17.32 -23.49 -2.29
C LEU A 284 -16.58 -23.52 -3.65
N GLY A 285 -17.08 -24.31 -4.59
CA GLY A 285 -16.59 -24.34 -5.95
C GLY A 285 -16.80 -22.98 -6.65
N ASP A 286 -15.99 -22.69 -7.66
CA ASP A 286 -15.93 -21.44 -8.42
C ASP A 286 -17.30 -20.86 -8.86
N ASN A 287 -18.35 -21.69 -8.92
CA ASN A 287 -19.70 -21.31 -9.35
C ASN A 287 -20.68 -20.92 -8.21
N GLN A 288 -20.23 -20.92 -6.95
CA GLN A 288 -21.09 -20.68 -5.77
C GLN A 288 -20.68 -19.46 -4.94
N LEU A 289 -19.72 -18.66 -5.44
CA LEU A 289 -19.17 -17.56 -4.65
C LEU A 289 -20.15 -16.42 -4.41
N ASN A 290 -21.16 -16.19 -5.25
CA ASN A 290 -22.05 -15.03 -5.16
C ASN A 290 -21.24 -13.76 -4.80
N ASP A 291 -21.60 -13.08 -3.70
CA ASP A 291 -20.84 -11.93 -3.19
C ASP A 291 -19.83 -12.31 -2.08
N ASN A 292 -19.42 -13.57 -2.02
CA ASN A 292 -18.46 -14.09 -1.07
C ASN A 292 -17.03 -13.98 -1.61
N VAL A 293 -16.06 -13.92 -0.70
CA VAL A 293 -14.62 -13.93 -1.01
C VAL A 293 -13.97 -15.12 -0.32
N VAL A 294 -13.04 -15.79 -1.02
CA VAL A 294 -12.24 -16.88 -0.46
C VAL A 294 -10.76 -16.62 -0.69
N ASN A 295 -9.97 -16.70 0.36
CA ASN A 295 -8.55 -16.45 0.37
C ASN A 295 -7.75 -17.73 0.66
N HIS A 296 -6.64 -17.91 -0.03
CA HIS A 296 -5.68 -18.97 0.20
C HIS A 296 -4.32 -18.41 0.55
N TYR A 297 -3.68 -19.01 1.55
CA TYR A 297 -2.37 -18.59 2.04
C TYR A 297 -1.36 -19.72 1.93
N ASN A 298 -0.08 -19.37 1.76
CA ASN A 298 1.02 -20.33 1.85
C ASN A 298 1.48 -20.53 3.30
N ALA A 299 2.48 -21.39 3.50
CA ALA A 299 3.04 -21.67 4.83
C ALA A 299 3.79 -20.48 5.46
N LEU A 300 4.02 -19.39 4.72
CA LEU A 300 4.61 -18.14 5.19
C LEU A 300 3.52 -17.09 5.51
N ASN A 301 2.25 -17.49 5.54
CA ASN A 301 1.08 -16.60 5.74
C ASN A 301 0.94 -15.51 4.66
N GLN A 302 1.51 -15.73 3.47
CA GLN A 302 1.33 -14.83 2.34
C GLN A 302 0.07 -15.21 1.57
N LEU A 303 -0.75 -14.24 1.21
CA LEU A 303 -1.95 -14.41 0.39
C LEU A 303 -1.55 -14.86 -1.03
N THR A 304 -1.92 -16.07 -1.42
CA THR A 304 -1.54 -16.64 -2.73
C THR A 304 -2.65 -16.61 -3.76
N GLU A 305 -3.89 -16.62 -3.30
CA GLU A 305 -5.05 -16.56 -4.18
C GLU A 305 -6.24 -15.93 -3.45
N THR A 306 -6.99 -15.12 -4.18
CA THR A 306 -8.31 -14.61 -3.79
C THR A 306 -9.32 -14.96 -4.87
N LEU A 307 -10.43 -15.55 -4.47
CA LEU A 307 -11.57 -15.86 -5.33
C LEU A 307 -12.74 -14.96 -4.97
N THR A 308 -13.26 -14.26 -5.96
CA THR A 308 -14.49 -13.46 -5.87
C THR A 308 -15.46 -13.90 -6.94
N LYS A 309 -16.69 -13.40 -6.92
CA LYS A 309 -17.69 -13.67 -7.96
C LYS A 309 -17.17 -13.47 -9.40
N ASN A 310 -16.34 -12.45 -9.60
CA ASN A 310 -15.93 -12.01 -10.93
C ASN A 310 -14.46 -12.29 -11.23
N TYR A 311 -13.66 -12.56 -10.20
CA TYR A 311 -12.21 -12.63 -10.32
C TYR A 311 -11.62 -13.84 -9.61
N LYS A 312 -10.69 -14.47 -10.29
CA LYS A 312 -9.68 -15.33 -9.69
C LYS A 312 -8.36 -14.59 -9.74
N VAL A 313 -7.86 -14.20 -8.59
CA VAL A 313 -6.61 -13.41 -8.44
C VAL A 313 -5.58 -14.30 -7.76
N SER A 314 -4.41 -14.45 -8.36
CA SER A 314 -3.30 -15.20 -7.75
C SER A 314 -2.08 -14.30 -7.61
N PHE A 315 -1.34 -14.50 -6.52
CA PHE A 315 -0.18 -13.68 -6.16
C PHE A 315 1.08 -14.53 -6.03
N THR A 316 2.21 -13.98 -6.41
CA THR A 316 3.54 -14.57 -6.24
C THR A 316 4.45 -13.59 -5.51
N TYR A 317 5.35 -14.12 -4.67
CA TYR A 317 6.23 -13.33 -3.80
C TYR A 317 7.68 -13.77 -3.96
N ASP A 318 8.61 -12.86 -3.64
CA ASP A 318 10.02 -13.20 -3.43
C ASP A 318 10.26 -13.70 -1.98
N ALA A 319 11.53 -13.89 -1.63
CA ALA A 319 11.89 -14.37 -0.29
C ALA A 319 11.76 -13.29 0.79
N GLU A 320 11.85 -12.05 0.41
CA GLU A 320 11.66 -10.89 1.27
C GLU A 320 10.17 -10.61 1.51
N GLY A 321 9.27 -11.36 0.82
CA GLY A 321 7.83 -11.23 0.93
C GLY A 321 7.23 -10.14 0.05
N LEU A 322 8.02 -9.53 -0.83
CA LEU A 322 7.50 -8.56 -1.79
C LEU A 322 6.77 -9.28 -2.94
N ARG A 323 5.62 -8.76 -3.32
CA ARG A 323 4.79 -9.33 -4.38
C ARG A 323 5.45 -9.17 -5.76
N THR A 324 5.91 -10.27 -6.34
CA THR A 324 6.55 -10.27 -7.66
C THR A 324 5.56 -10.37 -8.81
N GLY A 325 4.32 -10.75 -8.55
CA GLY A 325 3.32 -10.84 -9.61
C GLY A 325 1.91 -10.99 -9.09
N LYS A 326 0.97 -10.51 -9.92
CA LYS A 326 -0.48 -10.68 -9.79
C LYS A 326 -1.02 -11.27 -11.07
N THR A 327 -1.89 -12.27 -10.97
CA THR A 327 -2.58 -12.86 -12.12
C THR A 327 -4.08 -12.73 -11.90
N VAL A 328 -4.77 -12.03 -12.79
CA VAL A 328 -6.22 -11.82 -12.74
C VAL A 328 -6.85 -12.58 -13.90
N ASN A 329 -7.69 -13.57 -13.62
CA ASN A 329 -8.38 -14.39 -14.63
C ASN A 329 -7.43 -14.92 -15.75
N GLY A 330 -6.18 -15.24 -15.38
CA GLY A 330 -5.14 -15.73 -16.30
C GLY A 330 -4.19 -14.69 -16.86
N GLU A 331 -4.52 -13.39 -16.79
CA GLU A 331 -3.65 -12.31 -17.22
C GLU A 331 -2.66 -11.92 -16.11
N LYS A 332 -1.36 -12.09 -16.38
CA LYS A 332 -0.29 -11.87 -15.41
C LYS A 332 0.37 -10.51 -15.56
N THR A 333 0.42 -9.76 -14.46
CA THR A 333 1.28 -8.59 -14.24
C THR A 333 2.49 -9.02 -13.39
N VAL A 334 3.69 -8.59 -13.77
CA VAL A 334 4.94 -8.78 -13.03
C VAL A 334 5.38 -7.44 -12.48
N TYR A 335 5.72 -7.40 -11.20
CA TYR A 335 6.16 -6.18 -10.51
C TYR A 335 7.69 -6.14 -10.42
N VAL A 336 8.24 -4.99 -10.73
CA VAL A 336 9.66 -4.67 -10.52
C VAL A 336 9.75 -3.70 -9.36
N TRP A 337 10.55 -4.05 -8.38
CA TRP A 337 10.71 -3.31 -7.14
C TRP A 337 12.04 -2.56 -7.07
N ASP A 338 12.02 -1.43 -6.40
CA ASP A 338 13.17 -0.70 -5.91
C ASP A 338 13.00 -0.46 -4.41
N GLY A 339 13.73 -1.22 -3.61
CA GLY A 339 13.47 -1.31 -2.19
C GLY A 339 12.04 -1.80 -1.94
N ASP A 340 11.23 -0.99 -1.29
CA ASP A 340 9.84 -1.25 -0.95
C ASP A 340 8.82 -0.61 -1.91
N GLN A 341 9.29 -0.06 -3.05
CA GLN A 341 8.48 0.67 -4.02
C GLN A 341 8.40 -0.07 -5.36
N VAL A 342 7.20 -0.27 -5.89
CA VAL A 342 7.03 -0.74 -7.27
C VAL A 342 7.42 0.39 -8.21
N VAL A 343 8.37 0.14 -9.08
CA VAL A 343 8.83 1.09 -10.10
C VAL A 343 8.33 0.74 -11.50
N MET A 344 7.86 -0.50 -11.73
CA MET A 344 7.39 -0.91 -13.03
C MET A 344 6.42 -2.09 -12.94
N GLU A 345 5.44 -2.09 -13.83
CA GLU A 345 4.58 -3.23 -14.13
C GLU A 345 4.87 -3.75 -15.53
N LEU A 346 5.07 -5.06 -15.63
CA LEU A 346 5.32 -5.76 -16.89
C LEU A 346 4.22 -6.77 -17.15
N SER A 347 3.89 -6.99 -18.42
CA SER A 347 3.07 -8.14 -18.82
C SER A 347 3.83 -9.46 -18.61
N LYS A 348 3.15 -10.59 -18.63
CA LYS A 348 3.76 -11.95 -18.64
C LYS A 348 4.86 -12.09 -19.70
N GLY A 349 4.72 -11.36 -20.80
CA GLY A 349 5.67 -11.35 -21.92
C GLY A 349 6.87 -10.43 -21.68
N GLY A 350 6.92 -9.65 -20.57
CA GLY A 350 7.96 -8.70 -20.25
C GLY A 350 7.82 -7.34 -20.95
N ALA A 351 6.67 -7.04 -21.57
CA ALA A 351 6.39 -5.71 -22.09
C ALA A 351 5.98 -4.78 -20.95
N VAL A 352 6.49 -3.54 -20.95
CA VAL A 352 6.14 -2.51 -19.98
C VAL A 352 4.66 -2.16 -20.11
N GLN A 353 3.93 -2.29 -19.01
CA GLN A 353 2.54 -1.85 -18.88
C GLN A 353 2.44 -0.47 -18.24
N LYS A 354 3.22 -0.25 -17.17
CA LYS A 354 3.35 1.03 -16.47
C LYS A 354 4.73 1.18 -15.88
N ARG A 355 5.22 2.41 -15.81
CA ARG A 355 6.39 2.82 -15.01
C ARG A 355 5.95 3.86 -14.01
N TYR A 356 6.53 3.85 -12.84
CA TYR A 356 6.22 4.75 -11.75
C TYR A 356 7.46 5.54 -11.37
N ILE A 357 7.40 6.83 -11.53
CA ILE A 357 8.48 7.75 -11.20
C ILE A 357 8.18 8.37 -9.85
N ARG A 358 9.09 8.18 -8.91
CA ARG A 358 8.94 8.59 -7.53
C ARG A 358 10.03 9.56 -7.12
N GLY A 359 9.62 10.54 -6.32
CA GLY A 359 10.46 11.35 -5.46
C GLY A 359 10.28 10.91 -4.01
N ASN A 360 10.04 11.86 -3.11
CA ASN A 360 9.53 11.53 -1.78
C ASN A 360 8.14 10.86 -1.87
N ASP A 361 7.36 11.28 -2.88
CA ASP A 361 6.06 10.71 -3.20
C ASP A 361 6.04 10.19 -4.65
N LEU A 362 4.95 9.53 -5.03
CA LEU A 362 4.69 9.16 -6.42
C LEU A 362 4.46 10.41 -7.27
N VAL A 363 5.33 10.65 -8.26
CA VAL A 363 5.29 11.84 -9.09
C VAL A 363 4.41 11.63 -10.32
N TYR A 364 4.74 10.65 -11.16
CA TYR A 364 3.94 10.30 -12.32
C TYR A 364 4.09 8.83 -12.72
N ALA A 365 3.13 8.36 -13.51
CA ALA A 365 3.21 7.09 -14.22
C ALA A 365 3.13 7.30 -15.72
N ASP A 366 3.79 6.42 -16.50
CA ASP A 366 3.71 6.35 -17.95
C ASP A 366 3.80 4.89 -18.44
N LYS A 367 3.74 4.68 -19.76
CA LYS A 367 3.92 3.36 -20.40
C LYS A 367 5.25 3.22 -21.15
N GLY A 368 6.15 4.18 -20.99
CA GLY A 368 7.45 4.22 -21.64
C GLY A 368 7.74 5.58 -22.27
N GLU A 369 8.88 5.69 -22.98
CA GLU A 369 9.27 6.92 -23.67
C GLU A 369 8.22 7.35 -24.69
N ASN A 370 7.96 8.67 -24.74
CA ASN A 370 7.01 9.29 -25.64
C ASN A 370 5.54 8.84 -25.44
N THR A 371 5.20 8.27 -24.27
CA THR A 371 3.81 8.00 -23.90
C THR A 371 3.31 9.06 -22.95
N GLU A 372 1.97 9.23 -22.92
CA GLU A 372 1.32 10.20 -22.03
C GLU A 372 1.63 9.88 -20.56
N LYS A 373 1.95 10.92 -19.80
CA LYS A 373 2.20 10.84 -18.36
C LYS A 373 0.95 11.18 -17.57
N THR A 374 0.72 10.42 -16.53
CA THR A 374 -0.29 10.73 -15.52
C THR A 374 0.42 11.18 -14.25
N TYR A 375 0.20 12.41 -13.81
CA TYR A 375 0.84 13.00 -12.62
C TYR A 375 -0.05 12.83 -11.41
N TYR A 376 0.57 12.50 -10.28
CA TYR A 376 -0.10 12.25 -9.02
C TYR A 376 -0.03 13.46 -8.10
N VAL A 377 -1.18 13.79 -7.53
CA VAL A 377 -1.27 14.79 -6.46
C VAL A 377 -1.69 14.06 -5.21
N THR A 378 -0.86 14.15 -4.18
CA THR A 378 -1.11 13.54 -2.88
C THR A 378 -1.43 14.60 -1.84
N ASP A 379 -2.24 14.25 -0.85
CA ASP A 379 -2.42 15.06 0.34
C ASP A 379 -1.29 14.79 1.37
N MET A 380 -1.40 15.35 2.58
CA MET A 380 -0.37 15.18 3.61
C MET A 380 -0.29 13.75 4.19
N HIS A 381 -1.36 12.95 4.03
CA HIS A 381 -1.41 11.54 4.42
C HIS A 381 -0.78 10.63 3.35
N GLY A 382 -0.38 11.22 2.21
CA GLY A 382 0.08 10.45 1.05
C GLY A 382 -1.06 9.91 0.19
N ASN A 383 -2.34 10.22 0.51
CA ASN A 383 -3.46 9.78 -0.31
C ASN A 383 -3.36 10.43 -1.68
N VAL A 384 -3.51 9.65 -2.75
CA VAL A 384 -3.69 10.20 -4.09
C VAL A 384 -5.06 10.87 -4.15
N VAL A 385 -5.09 12.19 -4.30
CA VAL A 385 -6.34 12.97 -4.33
C VAL A 385 -6.71 13.46 -5.73
N GLN A 386 -5.73 13.61 -6.62
CA GLN A 386 -5.97 13.96 -8.02
C GLN A 386 -4.97 13.29 -8.94
N LEU A 387 -5.41 13.04 -10.19
CA LEU A 387 -4.54 12.73 -11.31
C LEU A 387 -4.60 13.90 -12.30
N LEU A 388 -3.44 14.25 -12.85
CA LEU A 388 -3.32 15.32 -13.87
C LEU A 388 -2.75 14.75 -15.15
N ASP A 389 -3.18 15.31 -16.29
CA ASP A 389 -2.54 15.08 -17.58
C ASP A 389 -1.25 15.93 -17.73
N GLU A 390 -0.53 15.79 -18.84
CA GLU A 390 0.68 16.55 -19.16
C GLU A 390 0.43 18.05 -19.36
N SER A 391 -0.82 18.46 -19.53
CA SER A 391 -1.22 19.87 -19.61
C SER A 391 -1.58 20.43 -18.24
N GLY A 392 -1.53 19.61 -17.19
CA GLY A 392 -1.89 19.98 -15.81
C GLY A 392 -3.40 20.05 -15.59
N ASN A 393 -4.23 19.44 -16.46
CA ASN A 393 -5.66 19.36 -16.22
C ASN A 393 -5.94 18.19 -15.30
N VAL A 394 -6.90 18.37 -14.39
CA VAL A 394 -7.38 17.28 -13.55
C VAL A 394 -8.16 16.29 -14.41
N THR A 395 -7.70 15.05 -14.47
CA THR A 395 -8.36 13.95 -15.20
C THR A 395 -9.20 13.09 -14.27
N LYS A 396 -8.83 13.03 -12.98
CA LYS A 396 -9.52 12.25 -11.95
C LYS A 396 -9.34 12.91 -10.59
N THR A 397 -10.36 12.80 -9.75
CA THR A 397 -10.32 13.21 -8.33
C THR A 397 -10.75 12.04 -7.47
N TYR A 398 -10.01 11.80 -6.38
CA TYR A 398 -10.30 10.78 -5.37
C TYR A 398 -10.67 11.44 -4.06
N GLU A 399 -11.50 10.78 -3.33
CA GLU A 399 -11.91 11.16 -2.00
C GLU A 399 -12.13 9.91 -1.15
N TYR A 400 -11.60 9.91 0.07
CA TYR A 400 -11.62 8.76 0.96
C TYR A 400 -12.27 9.13 2.29
N ASP A 401 -12.78 8.13 3.00
CA ASP A 401 -13.06 8.24 4.43
C ASP A 401 -11.77 8.08 5.24
N SER A 402 -11.86 8.16 6.57
CA SER A 402 -10.69 8.03 7.47
C SER A 402 -9.97 6.68 7.38
N PHE A 403 -10.59 5.66 6.82
CA PHE A 403 -10.05 4.32 6.69
C PHE A 403 -9.73 3.93 5.24
N GLY A 404 -9.83 4.88 4.30
CA GLY A 404 -9.41 4.69 2.92
C GLY A 404 -10.48 4.12 1.99
N ASN A 405 -11.75 4.05 2.42
CA ASN A 405 -12.82 3.75 1.49
C ASN A 405 -12.98 4.90 0.51
N GLU A 406 -12.90 4.61 -0.80
CA GLU A 406 -13.19 5.58 -1.84
C GLU A 406 -14.69 5.88 -1.85
N VAL A 407 -15.03 7.16 -1.83
CA VAL A 407 -16.43 7.59 -1.65
C VAL A 407 -17.29 7.40 -2.88
N LYS A 408 -16.67 7.54 -4.06
CA LYS A 408 -17.34 7.35 -5.37
C LYS A 408 -16.46 6.49 -6.26
N PRO A 409 -16.30 5.20 -5.94
CA PRO A 409 -15.42 4.32 -6.69
C PRO A 409 -15.95 4.13 -8.12
N GLU A 410 -15.06 4.28 -9.10
CA GLU A 410 -15.36 4.00 -10.50
C GLU A 410 -14.80 2.64 -10.89
N LYS A 411 -15.67 1.71 -11.28
CA LYS A 411 -15.29 0.32 -11.65
C LYS A 411 -14.26 0.23 -12.80
N LYS A 412 -14.20 1.26 -13.66
CA LYS A 412 -13.27 1.30 -14.82
C LYS A 412 -11.95 1.99 -14.50
N ASP A 413 -11.74 2.43 -13.26
CA ASP A 413 -10.52 3.11 -12.88
C ASP A 413 -9.34 2.12 -12.85
N GLU A 414 -8.33 2.40 -13.68
CA GLU A 414 -7.13 1.60 -13.83
C GLU A 414 -5.94 2.10 -12.99
N ASN A 415 -6.14 3.18 -12.21
CA ASN A 415 -5.10 3.66 -11.33
C ASN A 415 -5.03 2.79 -10.07
N PRO A 416 -3.88 2.13 -9.80
CA PRO A 416 -3.75 1.31 -8.60
C PRO A 416 -3.36 2.10 -7.36
N TYR A 417 -2.70 3.28 -7.51
CA TYR A 417 -2.24 4.03 -6.34
C TYR A 417 -3.31 4.97 -5.82
N ARG A 418 -3.74 4.76 -4.57
CA ARG A 418 -4.89 5.44 -3.98
C ARG A 418 -4.63 5.89 -2.55
N TYR A 419 -5.27 5.26 -1.58
CA TYR A 419 -5.16 5.57 -0.16
C TYR A 419 -3.73 5.40 0.34
N CYS A 420 -3.20 6.37 1.09
CA CYS A 420 -1.81 6.46 1.55
C CYS A 420 -0.76 6.31 0.44
N GLY A 421 -1.13 6.56 -0.84
CA GLY A 421 -0.22 6.34 -1.97
C GLY A 421 0.14 4.88 -2.19
N GLU A 422 -0.66 3.95 -1.68
CA GLU A 422 -0.40 2.52 -1.72
C GLU A 422 -1.18 1.81 -2.82
N TYR A 423 -0.75 0.59 -3.14
CA TYR A 423 -1.29 -0.18 -4.26
C TYR A 423 -2.64 -0.81 -3.90
N TYR A 424 -3.70 -0.34 -4.52
CA TYR A 424 -5.05 -0.87 -4.40
C TYR A 424 -5.33 -1.93 -5.46
N ASP A 425 -5.72 -3.11 -5.04
CA ASP A 425 -6.15 -4.20 -5.91
C ASP A 425 -7.67 -4.11 -6.13
N LYS A 426 -8.09 -3.53 -7.24
CA LYS A 426 -9.52 -3.29 -7.55
C LYS A 426 -10.36 -4.57 -7.66
N GLU A 427 -9.71 -5.71 -7.90
CA GLU A 427 -10.36 -7.02 -8.04
C GLU A 427 -10.75 -7.61 -6.70
N THR A 428 -10.03 -7.26 -5.62
CA THR A 428 -10.25 -7.74 -4.25
C THR A 428 -10.70 -6.64 -3.31
N GLU A 429 -10.61 -5.37 -3.75
CA GLU A 429 -10.92 -4.16 -2.97
C GLU A 429 -10.01 -3.98 -1.75
N GLU A 430 -8.79 -4.51 -1.82
CA GLU A 430 -7.78 -4.47 -0.77
C GLU A 430 -6.59 -3.58 -1.15
N VAL A 431 -5.93 -3.01 -0.16
CA VAL A 431 -4.67 -2.27 -0.30
C VAL A 431 -3.50 -3.18 0.03
N TYR A 432 -2.56 -3.34 -0.90
CA TYR A 432 -1.35 -4.12 -0.68
C TYR A 432 -0.28 -3.29 0.02
N LEU A 433 0.09 -3.69 1.21
CA LEU A 433 1.06 -3.03 2.11
C LEU A 433 2.30 -3.91 2.35
N ARG A 434 2.86 -4.51 1.30
CA ARG A 434 4.03 -5.42 1.28
C ARG A 434 3.81 -6.66 2.15
N ALA A 435 3.98 -6.54 3.46
CA ALA A 435 3.85 -7.66 4.37
C ALA A 435 2.41 -8.14 4.55
N ARG A 436 1.43 -7.25 4.36
CA ARG A 436 0.02 -7.52 4.64
C ARG A 436 -0.90 -6.85 3.62
N TYR A 437 -2.14 -7.31 3.59
CA TYR A 437 -3.24 -6.65 2.88
C TYR A 437 -4.17 -5.97 3.87
N TYR A 438 -4.59 -4.78 3.54
CA TYR A 438 -5.49 -3.96 4.33
C TYR A 438 -6.85 -3.88 3.64
N GLU A 439 -7.92 -4.14 4.37
CA GLU A 439 -9.29 -4.04 3.90
C GLU A 439 -9.93 -2.73 4.41
N PRO A 440 -10.07 -1.69 3.55
CA PRO A 440 -10.61 -0.39 3.96
C PRO A 440 -12.03 -0.47 4.51
N SER A 441 -12.86 -1.37 3.97
CA SER A 441 -14.27 -1.52 4.36
C SER A 441 -14.45 -1.82 5.84
N VAL A 442 -13.53 -2.57 6.42
CA VAL A 442 -13.49 -2.89 7.86
C VAL A 442 -12.39 -2.14 8.61
N GLY A 443 -11.49 -1.45 7.90
CA GLY A 443 -10.44 -0.62 8.48
C GLY A 443 -9.37 -1.40 9.22
N ARG A 444 -8.96 -2.56 8.68
CA ARG A 444 -7.98 -3.44 9.33
C ARG A 444 -7.22 -4.34 8.34
N PHE A 445 -6.12 -4.89 8.79
CA PHE A 445 -5.41 -5.94 8.07
C PHE A 445 -6.19 -7.26 8.06
N ILE A 446 -6.13 -8.01 6.96
CA ILE A 446 -6.75 -9.33 6.82
C ILE A 446 -5.87 -10.47 7.37
N THR A 447 -4.64 -10.17 7.78
CA THR A 447 -3.70 -11.10 8.41
C THR A 447 -3.12 -10.50 9.70
N ARG A 448 -2.76 -11.38 10.62
CA ARG A 448 -2.14 -11.01 11.88
C ARG A 448 -0.75 -10.42 11.65
N ASP A 449 -0.36 -9.42 12.44
CA ASP A 449 1.01 -8.91 12.48
C ASP A 449 2.00 -9.96 13.00
N THR A 450 3.18 -9.96 12.44
CA THR A 450 4.31 -10.75 12.97
C THR A 450 4.97 -10.07 14.16
N TYR A 451 4.86 -8.74 14.28
CA TYR A 451 5.26 -7.99 15.46
C TYR A 451 4.19 -8.08 16.54
N THR A 452 4.56 -8.56 17.71
CA THR A 452 3.60 -8.84 18.80
C THR A 452 3.39 -7.66 19.75
N GLY A 453 4.01 -6.52 19.47
CA GLY A 453 3.89 -5.30 20.28
C GLY A 453 4.76 -5.31 21.54
N GLU A 454 4.76 -4.15 22.21
CA GLU A 454 5.45 -3.92 23.48
C GLU A 454 4.42 -3.81 24.61
N SER A 455 4.71 -4.42 25.77
CA SER A 455 3.75 -4.48 26.90
C SER A 455 3.48 -3.12 27.55
N ASP A 456 4.37 -2.17 27.39
CA ASP A 456 4.27 -0.78 27.86
C ASP A 456 3.64 0.17 26.83
N GLU A 457 3.39 -0.32 25.59
CA GLU A 457 2.69 0.40 24.52
C GLU A 457 1.40 -0.35 24.13
N PRO A 458 0.29 -0.19 24.85
CA PRO A 458 -0.92 -1.01 24.68
C PRO A 458 -1.51 -0.97 23.26
N LEU A 459 -1.34 0.13 22.50
CA LEU A 459 -1.79 0.23 21.11
C LEU A 459 -1.00 -0.69 20.18
N SER A 460 0.27 -0.94 20.48
CA SER A 460 1.14 -1.85 19.71
C SER A 460 0.74 -3.32 19.84
N LEU A 461 -0.03 -3.67 20.87
CA LEU A 461 -0.49 -5.04 21.10
C LEU A 461 -1.62 -5.47 20.17
N HIS A 462 -2.24 -4.52 19.45
CA HIS A 462 -3.31 -4.82 18.50
C HIS A 462 -2.73 -5.27 17.16
N LEU A 463 -2.92 -6.55 16.83
CA LEU A 463 -2.22 -7.20 15.71
C LEU A 463 -2.86 -6.99 14.33
N TYR A 464 -3.98 -6.27 14.23
CA TYR A 464 -4.71 -6.04 12.98
C TYR A 464 -4.95 -4.57 12.66
N THR A 465 -4.59 -3.65 13.55
CA THR A 465 -4.81 -2.21 13.34
C THR A 465 -3.82 -1.67 12.29
N TYR A 466 -4.32 -0.81 11.41
CA TYR A 466 -3.50 0.05 10.57
C TYR A 466 -3.26 1.37 11.34
N CYS A 467 -2.00 1.72 11.55
CA CYS A 467 -1.57 2.90 12.31
C CYS A 467 -1.38 4.09 11.41
#